data_c6595faf7d82fcfc0c014196eced3908
#
_entry.id   c6595faf7d82fcfc0c014196eced3908
#
_cell.length_a   1.000
_cell.length_b   1.000
_cell.length_c   1.000
_cell.angle_alpha   90.00
_cell.angle_beta   90.00
_cell.angle_gamma   90.00
#
_symmetry.space_group_name_H-M   'P 1'
#
loop_
_entity.id
_entity.type
_entity.pdbx_description
1 polymer ?
#
loop_
_entity_poly.entity_id
_entity_poly.type
_entity_poly.pdbx_seq_one_letter_code
_entity_poly.pdbx_strand_id
1 'polypeptide(L)'
;MAKKNNGLPVEPADSNARLITTSEDQAKAQKWFIRARELGDKRQFDYAIEYYVNGLEFWPDAVEEALKALHGCAVARRQTGGKKPGLGDTLKRSVNDKDPKQAYMNSLWLFGRDPDNVSYLEAIVKNASRLRAEDAAKWASGVLHKALETNPKTSTKQFQSLIQMLEELGDRAAARGDHTFGVAAYTSGVEVINLWRRRIPKDAAVEKALQGLSTKLTILKGKYSDSGSYRDSIVDAEEAADLHDQQRSITSEERMDELIAKAEAEYNEDIENGAALKQLVDMLCRRERDDEERRAIGFLVNEFKRSDDYRWKHLADDIRMKQLGRAVRETQKTGDAHAVKKARIEQLRFELSVFKDRVERYPTDNRARFELGVRRF
;
A
#
# COMPACT_ATOMS: atom_id res chain seq x y z
N MET A 1 -1.43 -49.50 22.60
CA MET A 1 -0.97 -48.10 22.50
C MET A 1 -0.64 -47.80 21.03
N ALA A 2 -1.60 -47.24 20.32
CA ALA A 2 -1.44 -46.90 18.92
C ALA A 2 -0.81 -45.50 18.80
N LYS A 3 0.38 -45.42 18.19
CA LYS A 3 1.01 -44.14 17.83
C LYS A 3 0.11 -43.44 16.81
N LYS A 4 -0.48 -42.28 17.20
CA LYS A 4 -1.06 -41.35 16.25
C LYS A 4 0.04 -40.83 15.35
N ASN A 5 0.06 -41.27 14.09
CA ASN A 5 0.76 -40.59 13.04
C ASN A 5 0.07 -39.26 12.80
N ASN A 6 0.58 -38.20 13.41
CA ASN A 6 0.29 -36.83 12.99
C ASN A 6 0.99 -36.64 11.64
N GLY A 7 0.20 -36.57 10.57
CA GLY A 7 0.72 -36.29 9.24
C GLY A 7 1.49 -34.97 9.25
N LEU A 8 2.82 -35.07 9.30
CA LEU A 8 3.70 -33.98 8.95
C LEU A 8 3.42 -33.63 7.49
N PRO A 9 3.34 -32.34 7.12
CA PRO A 9 3.33 -31.96 5.73
C PRO A 9 4.58 -32.58 5.07
N VAL A 10 4.37 -33.34 4.00
CA VAL A 10 5.45 -33.91 3.20
C VAL A 10 6.30 -32.72 2.76
N GLU A 11 7.58 -32.72 3.14
CA GLU A 11 8.52 -31.74 2.57
C GLU A 11 8.44 -31.85 1.06
N PRO A 12 8.14 -30.77 0.33
CA PRO A 12 8.05 -30.84 -1.11
C PRO A 12 9.40 -31.31 -1.65
N ALA A 13 9.38 -32.32 -2.53
CA ALA A 13 10.56 -32.87 -3.19
C ALA A 13 11.34 -31.80 -4.00
N ASP A 14 10.68 -30.70 -4.36
CA ASP A 14 11.24 -29.50 -4.95
C ASP A 14 11.44 -28.42 -3.87
N SER A 15 12.69 -28.02 -3.67
CA SER A 15 13.06 -26.95 -2.72
C SER A 15 12.40 -25.60 -3.01
N ASN A 16 11.83 -25.40 -4.20
CA ASN A 16 11.18 -24.18 -4.66
C ASN A 16 9.65 -24.26 -4.63
N ALA A 17 9.06 -25.40 -4.30
CA ALA A 17 7.62 -25.56 -4.27
C ALA A 17 6.97 -24.77 -3.13
N ARG A 18 5.75 -24.27 -3.34
CA ARG A 18 4.91 -23.62 -2.32
C ARG A 18 4.25 -24.67 -1.42
N LEU A 19 3.86 -24.24 -0.22
CA LEU A 19 3.00 -25.03 0.64
C LEU A 19 1.64 -25.24 -0.05
N ILE A 20 1.24 -26.51 -0.19
CA ILE A 20 -0.08 -26.88 -0.73
C ILE A 20 -0.95 -27.29 0.46
N THR A 21 -2.05 -26.58 0.66
CA THR A 21 -3.06 -26.93 1.66
C THR A 21 -4.17 -27.72 0.99
N THR A 22 -4.50 -28.90 1.51
CA THR A 22 -5.58 -29.74 0.97
C THR A 22 -6.94 -29.09 1.19
N SER A 23 -7.93 -29.42 0.34
CA SER A 23 -9.32 -28.95 0.53
C SER A 23 -9.93 -29.41 1.86
N GLU A 24 -9.52 -30.57 2.37
CA GLU A 24 -9.94 -31.09 3.68
C GLU A 24 -9.39 -30.21 4.80
N ASP A 25 -8.12 -29.84 4.74
CA ASP A 25 -7.49 -28.97 5.76
C ASP A 25 -8.06 -27.54 5.69
N GLN A 26 -8.33 -27.02 4.49
CA GLN A 26 -9.05 -25.75 4.33
C GLN A 26 -10.43 -25.80 4.99
N ALA A 27 -11.20 -26.88 4.77
CA ALA A 27 -12.51 -27.04 5.39
C ALA A 27 -12.44 -27.15 6.93
N LYS A 28 -11.39 -27.79 7.47
CA LYS A 28 -11.12 -27.79 8.92
C LYS A 28 -10.79 -26.40 9.44
N ALA A 29 -9.90 -25.67 8.74
CA ALA A 29 -9.52 -24.31 9.07
C ALA A 29 -10.71 -23.35 9.09
N GLN A 30 -11.60 -23.44 8.09
CA GLN A 30 -12.78 -22.58 7.97
C GLN A 30 -13.69 -22.63 9.22
N LYS A 31 -13.84 -23.81 9.84
CA LYS A 31 -14.63 -23.93 11.07
C LYS A 31 -14.04 -23.10 12.21
N TRP A 32 -12.71 -23.06 12.30
CA TRP A 32 -12.01 -22.23 13.29
C TRP A 32 -12.15 -20.73 12.96
N PHE A 33 -12.02 -20.35 11.69
CA PHE A 33 -12.11 -18.95 11.25
C PHE A 33 -13.51 -18.36 11.46
N ILE A 34 -14.58 -19.14 11.17
CA ILE A 34 -15.95 -18.71 11.44
C ILE A 34 -16.12 -18.42 12.94
N ARG A 35 -15.68 -19.33 13.80
CA ARG A 35 -15.80 -19.16 15.25
C ARG A 35 -14.94 -18.01 15.76
N ALA A 36 -13.74 -17.83 15.20
CA ALA A 36 -12.87 -16.69 15.51
C ALA A 36 -13.54 -15.35 15.17
N ARG A 37 -14.21 -15.28 14.03
CA ARG A 37 -14.95 -14.08 13.60
C ARG A 37 -16.10 -13.75 14.57
N GLU A 38 -16.92 -14.74 14.94
CA GLU A 38 -17.98 -14.55 15.92
C GLU A 38 -17.46 -14.03 17.27
N LEU A 39 -16.30 -14.52 17.71
CA LEU A 39 -15.65 -14.07 18.95
C LEU A 39 -15.12 -12.63 18.80
N GLY A 40 -14.54 -12.30 17.64
CA GLY A 40 -14.10 -10.95 17.32
C GLY A 40 -15.24 -9.94 17.34
N ASP A 41 -16.38 -10.28 16.73
CA ASP A 41 -17.59 -9.44 16.71
C ASP A 41 -18.13 -9.19 18.12
N LYS A 42 -17.99 -10.17 19.02
CA LYS A 42 -18.31 -10.06 20.46
C LYS A 42 -17.22 -9.36 21.28
N ARG A 43 -16.18 -8.82 20.63
CA ARG A 43 -15.02 -8.18 21.26
C ARG A 43 -14.21 -9.09 22.20
N GLN A 44 -14.34 -10.40 22.04
CA GLN A 44 -13.56 -11.40 22.78
C GLN A 44 -12.25 -11.68 22.06
N PHE A 45 -11.41 -10.66 21.92
CA PHE A 45 -10.25 -10.66 21.05
C PHE A 45 -9.20 -11.71 21.41
N ASP A 46 -8.98 -12.00 22.70
CA ASP A 46 -8.03 -13.02 23.12
C ASP A 46 -8.41 -14.40 22.59
N TYR A 47 -9.69 -14.76 22.69
CA TYR A 47 -10.20 -16.02 22.15
C TYR A 47 -10.24 -16.01 20.62
N ALA A 48 -10.64 -14.89 20.00
CA ALA A 48 -10.64 -14.78 18.55
C ALA A 48 -9.24 -15.04 17.97
N ILE A 49 -8.20 -14.45 18.55
CA ILE A 49 -6.80 -14.65 18.14
C ILE A 49 -6.40 -16.12 18.27
N GLU A 50 -6.74 -16.77 19.40
CA GLU A 50 -6.43 -18.20 19.59
C GLU A 50 -7.12 -19.08 18.54
N TYR A 51 -8.38 -18.81 18.24
CA TYR A 51 -9.12 -19.56 17.23
C TYR A 51 -8.56 -19.34 15.82
N TYR A 52 -8.14 -18.10 15.48
CA TYR A 52 -7.45 -17.86 14.21
C TYR A 52 -6.12 -18.62 14.13
N VAL A 53 -5.30 -18.60 15.18
CA VAL A 53 -4.02 -19.33 15.22
C VAL A 53 -4.26 -20.84 15.08
N ASN A 54 -5.25 -21.41 15.77
CA ASN A 54 -5.60 -22.84 15.66
C ASN A 54 -6.08 -23.21 14.24
N GLY A 55 -6.82 -22.33 13.57
CA GLY A 55 -7.21 -22.55 12.18
C GLY A 55 -6.03 -22.47 11.21
N LEU A 56 -5.09 -21.55 11.46
CA LEU A 56 -3.86 -21.41 10.67
C LEU A 56 -2.90 -22.60 10.83
N GLU A 57 -3.07 -23.46 11.82
CA GLU A 57 -2.37 -24.76 11.88
C GLU A 57 -2.73 -25.68 10.71
N PHE A 58 -3.98 -25.60 10.22
CA PHE A 58 -4.47 -26.37 9.08
C PHE A 58 -4.24 -25.65 7.75
N TRP A 59 -4.38 -24.33 7.75
CA TRP A 59 -4.20 -23.51 6.54
C TRP A 59 -3.31 -22.29 6.82
N PRO A 60 -1.97 -22.49 6.85
CA PRO A 60 -1.01 -21.44 7.20
C PRO A 60 -1.00 -20.23 6.28
N ASP A 61 -1.37 -20.42 5.01
CA ASP A 61 -1.32 -19.40 3.95
C ASP A 61 -2.67 -18.66 3.73
N ALA A 62 -3.62 -18.78 4.69
CA ALA A 62 -4.94 -18.15 4.64
C ALA A 62 -4.87 -16.65 4.96
N VAL A 63 -4.47 -15.84 3.98
CA VAL A 63 -4.28 -14.40 4.16
C VAL A 63 -5.62 -13.68 4.33
N GLU A 64 -6.53 -13.85 3.37
CA GLU A 64 -7.82 -13.17 3.35
C GLU A 64 -8.77 -13.70 4.43
N GLU A 65 -8.77 -15.00 4.65
CA GLU A 65 -9.69 -15.70 5.55
C GLU A 65 -9.33 -15.53 7.02
N ALA A 66 -8.03 -15.39 7.34
CA ALA A 66 -7.56 -15.42 8.71
C ALA A 66 -6.53 -14.35 9.08
N LEU A 67 -5.41 -14.21 8.35
CA LEU A 67 -4.29 -13.37 8.80
C LEU A 67 -4.67 -11.89 8.92
N LYS A 68 -5.43 -11.35 7.96
CA LYS A 68 -5.92 -9.97 8.01
C LYS A 68 -6.87 -9.75 9.18
N ALA A 69 -7.77 -10.70 9.42
CA ALA A 69 -8.72 -10.65 10.53
C ALA A 69 -8.04 -10.80 11.89
N LEU A 70 -7.05 -11.70 12.01
CA LEU A 70 -6.21 -11.85 13.19
C LEU A 70 -5.49 -10.52 13.51
N HIS A 71 -4.90 -9.88 12.52
CA HIS A 71 -4.26 -8.56 12.69
C HIS A 71 -5.27 -7.51 13.18
N GLY A 72 -6.46 -7.44 12.59
CA GLY A 72 -7.54 -6.56 13.03
C GLY A 72 -7.92 -6.78 14.49
N CYS A 73 -8.09 -8.05 14.91
CA CYS A 73 -8.37 -8.43 16.31
C CYS A 73 -7.20 -8.05 17.25
N ALA A 74 -5.94 -8.21 16.81
CA ALA A 74 -4.76 -7.84 17.60
C ALA A 74 -4.71 -6.33 17.87
N VAL A 75 -4.96 -5.51 16.84
CA VAL A 75 -5.01 -4.05 16.94
C VAL A 75 -6.17 -3.61 17.86
N ALA A 76 -7.37 -4.17 17.67
CA ALA A 76 -8.54 -3.86 18.49
C ALA A 76 -8.33 -4.26 19.96
N ARG A 77 -7.74 -5.45 20.20
CA ARG A 77 -7.36 -5.89 21.53
C ARG A 77 -6.43 -4.92 22.23
N ARG A 78 -5.42 -4.42 21.52
CA ARG A 78 -4.48 -3.45 22.06
C ARG A 78 -5.17 -2.13 22.41
N GLN A 79 -6.03 -1.63 21.53
CA GLN A 79 -6.79 -0.39 21.76
C GLN A 79 -7.72 -0.48 22.98
N THR A 80 -8.20 -1.70 23.31
CA THR A 80 -9.03 -1.96 24.48
C THR A 80 -8.23 -2.30 25.75
N GLY A 81 -6.91 -2.08 25.76
CA GLY A 81 -6.06 -2.26 26.93
C GLY A 81 -5.55 -3.69 27.15
N GLY A 82 -5.56 -4.52 26.09
CA GLY A 82 -5.01 -5.89 26.15
C GLY A 82 -3.54 -5.89 26.56
N LYS A 83 -3.17 -6.78 27.50
CA LYS A 83 -1.81 -6.89 28.04
C LYS A 83 -0.86 -7.52 27.01
N LYS A 84 0.39 -7.03 26.97
CA LYS A 84 1.47 -7.65 26.20
C LYS A 84 1.84 -9.02 26.74
N PRO A 85 2.48 -9.90 25.91
CA PRO A 85 3.02 -11.17 26.37
C PRO A 85 4.01 -10.97 27.52
N GLY A 86 3.90 -11.81 28.55
CA GLY A 86 4.87 -11.83 29.64
C GLY A 86 6.13 -12.61 29.27
N LEU A 87 7.18 -12.52 30.10
CA LEU A 87 8.42 -13.29 29.91
C LEU A 87 8.16 -14.81 29.86
N GLY A 88 7.22 -15.33 30.66
CA GLY A 88 6.83 -16.74 30.63
C GLY A 88 6.18 -17.15 29.31
N ASP A 89 5.42 -16.26 28.66
CA ASP A 89 4.80 -16.53 27.38
C ASP A 89 5.85 -16.60 26.26
N THR A 90 6.79 -15.67 26.25
CA THR A 90 7.87 -15.63 25.25
C THR A 90 8.83 -16.81 25.39
N LEU A 91 9.10 -17.27 26.60
CA LEU A 91 9.92 -18.47 26.85
C LEU A 91 9.23 -19.76 26.40
N LYS A 92 7.92 -19.88 26.61
CA LYS A 92 7.14 -21.07 26.19
C LYS A 92 6.91 -21.10 24.68
N ARG A 93 6.89 -19.94 24.01
CA ARG A 93 6.56 -19.79 22.59
C ARG A 93 7.76 -19.26 21.81
N SER A 94 8.76 -20.12 21.63
CA SER A 94 9.96 -19.76 20.89
C SER A 94 9.63 -19.47 19.41
N VAL A 95 9.96 -18.26 18.94
CA VAL A 95 9.86 -17.89 17.53
C VAL A 95 11.01 -18.49 16.67
N ASN A 96 12.02 -19.06 17.32
CA ASN A 96 13.15 -19.73 16.71
C ASN A 96 13.11 -21.26 16.91
N ASP A 97 11.91 -21.83 17.00
CA ASP A 97 11.75 -23.28 17.10
C ASP A 97 12.36 -23.99 15.89
N LYS A 98 12.82 -25.22 16.09
CA LYS A 98 13.36 -26.04 15.01
C LYS A 98 12.29 -26.43 13.99
N ASP A 99 11.07 -26.72 14.48
CA ASP A 99 9.92 -26.93 13.64
C ASP A 99 9.40 -25.58 13.08
N PRO A 100 9.45 -25.36 11.76
CA PRO A 100 8.99 -24.11 11.14
C PRO A 100 7.50 -23.83 11.42
N LYS A 101 6.67 -24.87 11.49
CA LYS A 101 5.23 -24.73 11.75
C LYS A 101 4.99 -24.23 13.17
N GLN A 102 5.66 -24.84 14.15
CA GLN A 102 5.54 -24.42 15.54
C GLN A 102 6.09 -22.98 15.74
N ALA A 103 7.23 -22.68 15.11
CA ALA A 103 7.80 -21.33 15.15
C ALA A 103 6.85 -20.28 14.55
N TYR A 104 6.19 -20.63 13.45
CA TYR A 104 5.21 -19.76 12.80
C TYR A 104 3.98 -19.52 13.68
N MET A 105 3.38 -20.57 14.24
CA MET A 105 2.24 -20.47 15.15
C MET A 105 2.58 -19.65 16.40
N ASN A 106 3.76 -19.87 16.99
CA ASN A 106 4.26 -19.09 18.10
C ASN A 106 4.39 -17.59 17.76
N SER A 107 4.92 -17.30 16.58
CA SER A 107 5.07 -15.92 16.08
C SER A 107 3.72 -15.22 15.91
N LEU A 108 2.73 -15.91 15.35
CA LEU A 108 1.36 -15.40 15.18
C LEU A 108 0.67 -15.15 16.52
N TRP A 109 0.83 -16.06 17.46
CA TRP A 109 0.25 -15.92 18.79
C TRP A 109 0.82 -14.71 19.55
N LEU A 110 2.14 -14.54 19.50
CA LEU A 110 2.83 -13.39 20.12
C LEU A 110 2.45 -12.07 19.45
N PHE A 111 2.41 -12.04 18.12
CA PHE A 111 1.95 -10.90 17.35
C PHE A 111 0.50 -10.53 17.66
N GLY A 112 -0.38 -11.50 17.79
CA GLY A 112 -1.78 -11.28 18.20
C GLY A 112 -1.92 -10.53 19.53
N ARG A 113 -0.92 -10.63 20.41
CA ARG A 113 -0.90 -9.95 21.71
C ARG A 113 -0.08 -8.66 21.77
N ASP A 114 0.87 -8.50 20.85
CA ASP A 114 1.67 -7.25 20.71
C ASP A 114 1.95 -6.98 19.22
N PRO A 115 0.95 -6.45 18.49
CA PRO A 115 1.04 -6.25 17.04
C PRO A 115 2.04 -5.17 16.61
N ASP A 116 2.51 -4.32 17.53
CA ASP A 116 3.52 -3.31 17.22
C ASP A 116 4.94 -3.80 17.43
N ASN A 117 5.12 -5.02 17.88
CA ASN A 117 6.43 -5.58 18.06
C ASN A 117 7.02 -6.04 16.72
N VAL A 118 7.92 -5.23 16.18
CA VAL A 118 8.60 -5.48 14.91
C VAL A 118 9.25 -6.86 14.86
N SER A 119 9.86 -7.32 15.98
CA SER A 119 10.52 -8.63 16.03
C SER A 119 9.55 -9.81 15.84
N TYR A 120 8.30 -9.67 16.26
CA TYR A 120 7.29 -10.70 15.99
C TYR A 120 6.85 -10.72 14.53
N LEU A 121 6.75 -9.55 13.89
CA LEU A 121 6.50 -9.45 12.45
C LEU A 121 7.65 -10.04 11.64
N GLU A 122 8.91 -9.72 11.98
CA GLU A 122 10.09 -10.33 11.36
C GLU A 122 10.06 -11.86 11.49
N ALA A 123 9.71 -12.36 12.67
CA ALA A 123 9.58 -13.79 12.91
C ALA A 123 8.47 -14.43 12.07
N ILE A 124 7.33 -13.76 11.87
CA ILE A 124 6.26 -14.24 11.00
C ILE A 124 6.76 -14.35 9.57
N VAL A 125 7.38 -13.31 9.00
CA VAL A 125 7.92 -13.35 7.63
C VAL A 125 8.91 -14.49 7.47
N LYS A 126 9.88 -14.60 8.38
CA LYS A 126 10.90 -15.64 8.38
C LYS A 126 10.29 -17.05 8.43
N ASN A 127 9.39 -17.29 9.38
CA ASN A 127 8.85 -18.62 9.61
C ASN A 127 7.81 -19.03 8.57
N ALA A 128 7.00 -18.10 8.06
CA ALA A 128 6.11 -18.34 6.91
C ALA A 128 6.95 -18.70 5.66
N SER A 129 8.06 -18.00 5.42
CA SER A 129 8.98 -18.30 4.34
C SER A 129 9.62 -19.69 4.48
N ARG A 130 10.05 -20.08 5.70
CA ARG A 130 10.56 -21.43 5.99
C ARG A 130 9.50 -22.51 5.77
N LEU A 131 8.25 -22.21 6.13
CA LEU A 131 7.10 -23.13 5.95
C LEU A 131 6.60 -23.16 4.50
N ARG A 132 7.13 -22.33 3.60
CA ARG A 132 6.66 -22.18 2.22
C ARG A 132 5.25 -21.59 2.08
N ALA A 133 4.72 -21.00 3.14
CA ALA A 133 3.50 -20.21 3.15
C ALA A 133 3.82 -18.80 2.59
N GLU A 134 3.90 -18.70 1.26
CA GLU A 134 4.49 -17.54 0.61
C GLU A 134 3.57 -16.33 0.55
N ASP A 135 2.26 -16.54 0.42
CA ASP A 135 1.30 -15.43 0.47
C ASP A 135 1.25 -14.82 1.87
N ALA A 136 1.33 -15.66 2.92
CA ALA A 136 1.46 -15.23 4.30
C ALA A 136 2.77 -14.45 4.54
N ALA A 137 3.90 -14.94 4.00
CA ALA A 137 5.19 -14.27 4.10
C ALA A 137 5.16 -12.91 3.40
N LYS A 138 4.58 -12.82 2.20
CA LYS A 138 4.43 -11.59 1.43
C LYS A 138 3.50 -10.60 2.14
N TRP A 139 2.35 -11.06 2.64
CA TRP A 139 1.44 -10.23 3.42
C TRP A 139 2.13 -9.66 4.66
N ALA A 140 2.78 -10.51 5.45
CA ALA A 140 3.49 -10.10 6.67
C ALA A 140 4.63 -9.11 6.36
N SER A 141 5.34 -9.28 5.23
CA SER A 141 6.37 -8.33 4.79
C SER A 141 5.82 -6.95 4.50
N GLY A 142 4.60 -6.85 3.93
CA GLY A 142 3.91 -5.58 3.73
C GLY A 142 3.51 -4.90 5.05
N VAL A 143 3.06 -5.69 6.05
CA VAL A 143 2.77 -5.17 7.39
C VAL A 143 4.05 -4.71 8.08
N LEU A 144 5.13 -5.50 7.97
CA LEU A 144 6.45 -5.15 8.50
C LEU A 144 7.01 -3.88 7.85
N HIS A 145 6.91 -3.75 6.53
CA HIS A 145 7.33 -2.53 5.81
C HIS A 145 6.68 -1.26 6.41
N LYS A 146 5.35 -1.29 6.60
CA LYS A 146 4.62 -0.18 7.23
C LYS A 146 5.06 0.08 8.67
N ALA A 147 5.34 -0.97 9.44
CA ALA A 147 5.84 -0.84 10.80
C ALA A 147 7.25 -0.20 10.83
N LEU A 148 8.13 -0.57 9.89
CA LEU A 148 9.46 0.04 9.74
C LEU A 148 9.36 1.49 9.28
N GLU A 149 8.40 1.83 8.42
CA GLU A 149 8.16 3.20 7.96
C GLU A 149 7.72 4.12 9.11
N THR A 150 6.90 3.64 10.02
CA THR A 150 6.39 4.44 11.15
C THR A 150 7.35 4.51 12.34
N ASN A 151 8.28 3.56 12.45
CA ASN A 151 9.23 3.50 13.57
C ASN A 151 10.49 4.33 13.30
N PRO A 152 10.73 5.45 14.02
CA PRO A 152 11.92 6.28 13.78
C PRO A 152 13.23 5.59 14.18
N LYS A 153 13.19 4.52 14.98
CA LYS A 153 14.37 3.79 15.48
C LYS A 153 14.71 2.55 14.64
N THR A 154 14.14 2.44 13.42
CA THR A 154 14.45 1.34 12.50
C THR A 154 15.94 1.29 12.18
N SER A 155 16.56 0.14 12.39
CA SER A 155 17.99 -0.08 12.14
C SER A 155 18.24 -0.56 10.71
N THR A 156 19.47 -0.33 10.21
CA THR A 156 19.95 -0.88 8.93
C THR A 156 19.72 -2.40 8.84
N LYS A 157 19.97 -3.14 9.93
CA LYS A 157 19.80 -4.60 9.96
C LYS A 157 18.37 -5.04 9.67
N GLN A 158 17.37 -4.28 10.14
CA GLN A 158 15.95 -4.60 9.91
C GLN A 158 15.58 -4.42 8.44
N PHE A 159 16.07 -3.35 7.79
CA PHE A 159 15.90 -3.18 6.34
C PHE A 159 16.56 -4.32 5.56
N GLN A 160 17.83 -4.62 5.87
CA GLN A 160 18.59 -5.69 5.21
C GLN A 160 17.91 -7.05 5.37
N SER A 161 17.43 -7.38 6.58
CA SER A 161 16.72 -8.64 6.85
C SER A 161 15.44 -8.76 6.02
N LEU A 162 14.62 -7.70 5.96
CA LEU A 162 13.38 -7.72 5.17
C LEU A 162 13.67 -7.81 3.67
N ILE A 163 14.65 -7.07 3.17
CA ILE A 163 15.06 -7.12 1.76
C ILE A 163 15.51 -8.53 1.39
N GLN A 164 16.36 -9.15 2.21
CA GLN A 164 16.83 -10.52 1.98
C GLN A 164 15.66 -11.52 1.93
N MET A 165 14.70 -11.43 2.85
CA MET A 165 13.54 -12.31 2.87
C MET A 165 12.67 -12.13 1.60
N LEU A 166 12.47 -10.90 1.14
CA LEU A 166 11.74 -10.62 -0.10
C LEU A 166 12.48 -11.09 -1.35
N GLU A 167 13.82 -10.95 -1.36
CA GLU A 167 14.67 -11.47 -2.42
C GLU A 167 14.58 -13.00 -2.51
N GLU A 168 14.67 -13.70 -1.39
CA GLU A 168 14.55 -15.17 -1.33
C GLU A 168 13.15 -15.64 -1.80
N LEU A 169 12.09 -14.91 -1.46
CA LEU A 169 10.73 -15.20 -1.97
C LEU A 169 10.68 -15.05 -3.49
N GLY A 170 11.25 -13.97 -4.01
CA GLY A 170 11.33 -13.72 -5.45
C GLY A 170 12.17 -14.75 -6.20
N ASP A 171 13.33 -15.14 -5.65
CA ASP A 171 14.23 -16.14 -6.24
C ASP A 171 13.53 -17.51 -6.35
N ARG A 172 12.83 -17.95 -5.31
CA ARG A 172 12.05 -19.19 -5.34
C ARG A 172 10.92 -19.16 -6.36
N ALA A 173 10.18 -18.06 -6.41
CA ALA A 173 9.11 -17.87 -7.37
C ALA A 173 9.64 -17.90 -8.81
N ALA A 174 10.74 -17.20 -9.08
CA ALA A 174 11.40 -17.19 -10.38
C ALA A 174 11.89 -18.60 -10.79
N ALA A 175 12.46 -19.36 -9.84
CA ALA A 175 12.96 -20.71 -10.09
C ALA A 175 11.86 -21.71 -10.50
N ARG A 176 10.64 -21.56 -9.98
CA ARG A 176 9.49 -22.41 -10.36
C ARG A 176 8.64 -21.85 -11.51
N GLY A 177 9.04 -20.70 -12.10
CA GLY A 177 8.31 -20.08 -13.21
C GLY A 177 7.11 -19.21 -12.80
N ASP A 178 6.92 -18.91 -11.50
CA ASP A 178 5.89 -18.01 -11.03
C ASP A 178 6.40 -16.55 -11.11
N HIS A 179 6.44 -16.05 -12.35
CA HIS A 179 7.01 -14.73 -12.64
C HIS A 179 6.21 -13.61 -11.97
N THR A 180 4.88 -13.73 -11.93
CA THR A 180 3.99 -12.73 -11.31
C THR A 180 4.30 -12.53 -9.83
N PHE A 181 4.40 -13.61 -9.06
CA PHE A 181 4.74 -13.52 -7.65
C PHE A 181 6.19 -13.05 -7.44
N GLY A 182 7.11 -13.52 -8.29
CA GLY A 182 8.51 -13.11 -8.24
C GLY A 182 8.69 -11.61 -8.47
N VAL A 183 8.06 -11.06 -9.50
CA VAL A 183 8.05 -9.62 -9.77
C VAL A 183 7.46 -8.85 -8.60
N ALA A 184 6.35 -9.30 -8.04
CA ALA A 184 5.72 -8.64 -6.89
C ALA A 184 6.61 -8.67 -5.63
N ALA A 185 7.34 -9.77 -5.38
CA ALA A 185 8.26 -9.88 -4.24
C ALA A 185 9.47 -8.94 -4.41
N TYR A 186 10.11 -8.92 -5.59
CA TYR A 186 11.22 -8.02 -5.87
C TYR A 186 10.81 -6.55 -5.84
N THR A 187 9.63 -6.20 -6.35
CA THR A 187 9.09 -4.84 -6.29
C THR A 187 8.95 -4.38 -4.85
N SER A 188 8.35 -5.21 -3.98
CA SER A 188 8.27 -4.91 -2.54
C SER A 188 9.66 -4.74 -1.90
N GLY A 189 10.65 -5.52 -2.33
CA GLY A 189 12.03 -5.36 -1.87
C GLY A 189 12.64 -4.02 -2.28
N VAL A 190 12.42 -3.57 -3.52
CA VAL A 190 12.87 -2.25 -4.01
C VAL A 190 12.18 -1.12 -3.23
N GLU A 191 10.90 -1.25 -2.88
CA GLU A 191 10.20 -0.28 -2.04
C GLU A 191 10.83 -0.15 -0.64
N VAL A 192 11.21 -1.28 -0.03
CA VAL A 192 11.92 -1.29 1.26
C VAL A 192 13.31 -0.65 1.14
N ILE A 193 14.05 -0.88 0.05
CA ILE A 193 15.34 -0.23 -0.20
C ILE A 193 15.17 1.28 -0.34
N ASN A 194 14.13 1.74 -1.05
CA ASN A 194 13.83 3.16 -1.20
C ASN A 194 13.46 3.80 0.15
N LEU A 195 12.74 3.08 1.02
CA LEU A 195 12.48 3.54 2.40
C LEU A 195 13.79 3.64 3.20
N TRP A 196 14.66 2.63 3.12
CA TRP A 196 15.98 2.65 3.77
C TRP A 196 16.82 3.84 3.28
N ARG A 197 16.91 4.07 1.96
CA ARG A 197 17.62 5.22 1.37
C ARG A 197 17.12 6.57 1.89
N ARG A 198 15.80 6.74 2.02
CA ARG A 198 15.21 7.96 2.60
C ARG A 198 15.57 8.16 4.07
N ARG A 199 15.70 7.07 4.84
CA ARG A 199 16.00 7.12 6.28
C ARG A 199 17.49 7.27 6.57
N ILE A 200 18.34 6.66 5.76
CA ILE A 200 19.81 6.63 5.95
C ILE A 200 20.49 6.93 4.60
N PRO A 201 20.48 8.20 4.15
CA PRO A 201 20.89 8.57 2.77
C PRO A 201 22.36 8.30 2.43
N LYS A 202 23.23 8.12 3.43
CA LYS A 202 24.70 7.94 3.24
C LYS A 202 25.16 6.50 3.42
N ASP A 203 24.25 5.54 3.48
CA ASP A 203 24.60 4.13 3.63
C ASP A 203 24.96 3.53 2.27
N ALA A 204 26.24 3.25 2.05
CA ALA A 204 26.74 2.69 0.78
C ALA A 204 26.15 1.30 0.45
N ALA A 205 25.62 0.57 1.45
CA ALA A 205 24.98 -0.73 1.24
C ALA A 205 23.64 -0.59 0.50
N VAL A 206 22.98 0.56 0.59
CA VAL A 206 21.71 0.84 -0.10
C VAL A 206 21.86 0.75 -1.62
N GLU A 207 22.88 1.40 -2.18
CA GLU A 207 23.07 1.43 -3.63
C GLU A 207 23.40 0.03 -4.18
N LYS A 208 24.19 -0.75 -3.45
CA LYS A 208 24.48 -2.14 -3.81
C LYS A 208 23.23 -3.01 -3.77
N ALA A 209 22.40 -2.87 -2.73
CA ALA A 209 21.14 -3.60 -2.60
C ALA A 209 20.16 -3.23 -3.72
N LEU A 210 20.05 -1.92 -4.03
CA LEU A 210 19.18 -1.43 -5.10
C LEU A 210 19.61 -1.98 -6.46
N GLN A 211 20.91 -1.90 -6.79
CA GLN A 211 21.43 -2.42 -8.05
C GLN A 211 21.17 -3.93 -8.18
N GLY A 212 21.46 -4.71 -7.13
CA GLY A 212 21.27 -6.17 -7.14
C GLY A 212 19.80 -6.55 -7.38
N LEU A 213 18.90 -5.99 -6.59
CA LEU A 213 17.49 -6.37 -6.66
C LEU A 213 16.79 -5.84 -7.92
N SER A 214 17.14 -4.60 -8.36
CA SER A 214 16.62 -4.04 -9.61
C SER A 214 17.05 -4.83 -10.84
N THR A 215 18.29 -5.36 -10.84
CA THR A 215 18.77 -6.26 -11.91
C THR A 215 17.93 -7.54 -11.97
N LYS A 216 17.68 -8.20 -10.82
CA LYS A 216 16.83 -9.40 -10.76
C LYS A 216 15.41 -9.10 -11.23
N LEU A 217 14.83 -7.98 -10.79
CA LEU A 217 13.51 -7.53 -11.21
C LEU A 217 13.42 -7.33 -12.73
N THR A 218 14.41 -6.66 -13.32
CA THR A 218 14.48 -6.40 -14.76
C THR A 218 14.60 -7.71 -15.56
N ILE A 219 15.48 -8.61 -15.12
CA ILE A 219 15.65 -9.92 -15.77
C ILE A 219 14.34 -10.73 -15.73
N LEU A 220 13.65 -10.72 -14.58
CA LEU A 220 12.42 -11.48 -14.43
C LEU A 220 11.26 -10.87 -15.24
N LYS A 221 11.15 -9.54 -15.30
CA LYS A 221 10.20 -8.84 -16.18
C LYS A 221 10.50 -9.13 -17.66
N GLY A 222 11.76 -9.15 -18.08
CA GLY A 222 12.15 -9.51 -19.45
C GLY A 222 11.76 -10.94 -19.84
N LYS A 223 11.95 -11.92 -18.95
CA LYS A 223 11.51 -13.31 -19.18
C LYS A 223 10.00 -13.49 -19.24
N TYR A 224 9.26 -12.67 -18.50
CA TYR A 224 7.79 -12.65 -18.55
C TYR A 224 7.30 -12.11 -19.91
N SER A 225 7.99 -11.16 -20.48
CA SER A 225 7.75 -10.58 -21.79
C SER A 225 7.97 -11.58 -22.96
N ASP A 226 8.92 -12.52 -22.82
CA ASP A 226 9.23 -13.52 -23.85
C ASP A 226 8.19 -14.66 -23.96
N SER A 227 7.40 -14.89 -22.92
CA SER A 227 6.38 -15.96 -22.90
C SER A 227 5.00 -15.53 -23.41
N GLY A 228 4.77 -14.25 -23.63
CA GLY A 228 3.57 -13.68 -24.22
C GLY A 228 3.89 -12.94 -25.51
N SER A 229 2.94 -12.88 -26.46
CA SER A 229 3.13 -12.23 -27.76
C SER A 229 3.84 -10.88 -27.60
N TYR A 230 4.90 -10.67 -28.38
CA TYR A 230 5.76 -9.45 -28.39
C TYR A 230 4.97 -8.11 -28.49
N ARG A 231 3.73 -8.15 -28.98
CA ARG A 231 2.83 -7.00 -29.03
C ARG A 231 2.19 -6.64 -27.71
N ASP A 232 1.79 -7.63 -26.88
CA ASP A 232 1.16 -7.39 -25.56
C ASP A 232 2.21 -6.92 -24.55
N SER A 233 3.48 -7.36 -24.69
CA SER A 233 4.56 -6.98 -23.79
C SER A 233 5.09 -5.56 -23.98
N ILE A 234 4.89 -4.97 -25.15
CA ILE A 234 5.23 -3.54 -25.37
C ILE A 234 4.21 -2.65 -24.66
N VAL A 235 2.92 -3.01 -24.71
CA VAL A 235 1.85 -2.27 -24.04
C VAL A 235 2.02 -2.35 -22.50
N ASP A 236 2.27 -3.54 -21.96
CA ASP A 236 2.47 -3.75 -20.52
C ASP A 236 3.77 -3.10 -19.99
N ALA A 237 4.83 -3.05 -20.81
CA ALA A 237 6.08 -2.38 -20.43
C ALA A 237 5.95 -0.85 -20.46
N GLU A 238 5.19 -0.30 -21.40
CA GLU A 238 4.85 1.13 -21.44
C GLU A 238 3.90 1.50 -20.30
N GLU A 239 2.86 0.70 -20.01
CA GLU A 239 1.97 0.94 -18.86
C GLU A 239 2.70 0.83 -17.52
N ALA A 240 3.61 -0.13 -17.35
CA ALA A 240 4.42 -0.25 -16.14
C ALA A 240 5.44 0.88 -16.00
N ALA A 241 6.02 1.37 -17.09
CA ALA A 241 6.88 2.54 -17.11
C ALA A 241 6.08 3.81 -16.82
N ASP A 242 4.90 3.95 -17.38
CA ASP A 242 3.99 5.05 -17.14
C ASP A 242 3.51 5.09 -15.68
N LEU A 243 3.17 3.91 -15.09
CA LEU A 243 2.79 3.81 -13.68
C LEU A 243 3.96 4.13 -12.74
N HIS A 244 5.17 3.72 -13.10
CA HIS A 244 6.39 4.01 -12.35
C HIS A 244 6.78 5.48 -12.44
N ASP A 245 6.63 6.11 -13.61
CA ASP A 245 6.91 7.53 -13.81
C ASP A 245 5.82 8.41 -13.19
N GLN A 246 4.56 7.94 -13.14
CA GLN A 246 3.49 8.59 -12.39
C GLN A 246 3.76 8.65 -10.88
N GLN A 247 4.53 7.70 -10.33
CA GLN A 247 4.89 7.65 -8.91
C GLN A 247 6.18 8.41 -8.57
N ARG A 248 6.99 8.82 -9.55
CA ARG A 248 8.21 9.59 -9.31
C ARG A 248 7.90 11.06 -9.09
N SER A 249 8.47 11.63 -8.02
CA SER A 249 8.39 13.07 -7.72
C SER A 249 9.21 13.96 -8.69
N ILE A 250 10.04 13.35 -9.54
CA ILE A 250 10.91 14.06 -10.49
C ILE A 250 10.82 13.32 -11.83
N THR A 251 9.91 13.76 -12.66
CA THR A 251 9.81 13.35 -14.06
C THR A 251 10.42 14.46 -14.92
N SER A 252 11.17 14.13 -15.97
CA SER A 252 11.68 15.15 -16.90
C SER A 252 10.52 15.92 -17.54
N GLU A 253 10.73 17.17 -17.90
CA GLU A 253 9.68 18.01 -18.50
C GLU A 253 9.10 17.40 -19.78
N GLU A 254 9.98 16.88 -20.66
CA GLU A 254 9.62 16.21 -21.89
C GLU A 254 8.74 14.96 -21.65
N ARG A 255 9.11 14.16 -20.66
CA ARG A 255 8.33 12.96 -20.31
C ARG A 255 6.97 13.31 -19.74
N MET A 256 6.85 14.40 -18.98
CA MET A 256 5.57 14.87 -18.47
C MET A 256 4.66 15.35 -19.61
N ASP A 257 5.22 16.03 -20.63
CA ASP A 257 4.46 16.44 -21.81
C ASP A 257 3.91 15.22 -22.58
N GLU A 258 4.71 14.15 -22.72
CA GLU A 258 4.26 12.89 -23.32
C GLU A 258 3.12 12.24 -22.52
N LEU A 259 3.24 12.19 -21.19
CA LEU A 259 2.20 11.62 -20.30
C LEU A 259 0.90 12.44 -20.36
N ILE A 260 0.98 13.76 -20.41
CA ILE A 260 -0.18 14.64 -20.59
C ILE A 260 -0.82 14.38 -21.95
N ALA A 261 -0.04 14.29 -23.02
CA ALA A 261 -0.55 14.03 -24.36
C ALA A 261 -1.24 12.67 -24.46
N LYS A 262 -0.68 11.63 -23.84
CA LYS A 262 -1.28 10.29 -23.78
C LYS A 262 -2.61 10.30 -23.00
N ALA A 263 -2.64 10.89 -21.81
CA ALA A 263 -3.86 10.99 -21.00
C ALA A 263 -4.96 11.82 -21.71
N GLU A 264 -4.58 12.83 -22.47
CA GLU A 264 -5.51 13.63 -23.27
C GLU A 264 -6.06 12.83 -24.47
N ALA A 265 -5.24 11.98 -25.11
CA ALA A 265 -5.68 11.09 -26.16
C ALA A 265 -6.68 10.05 -25.62
N GLU A 266 -6.37 9.40 -24.50
CA GLU A 266 -7.27 8.43 -23.83
C GLU A 266 -8.63 9.07 -23.46
N TYR A 267 -8.63 10.29 -22.93
CA TYR A 267 -9.86 11.01 -22.64
C TYR A 267 -10.66 11.38 -23.90
N ASN A 268 -9.96 11.73 -24.99
CA ASN A 268 -10.62 12.08 -26.25
C ASN A 268 -11.23 10.87 -26.97
N GLU A 269 -10.72 9.64 -26.74
CA GLU A 269 -11.30 8.41 -27.26
C GLU A 269 -12.63 8.07 -26.57
N ASP A 270 -12.76 8.34 -25.28
CA ASP A 270 -13.98 8.12 -24.50
C ASP A 270 -14.22 9.29 -23.52
N ILE A 271 -14.87 10.32 -24.02
CA ILE A 271 -15.20 11.54 -23.24
C ILE A 271 -16.12 11.25 -22.04
N GLU A 272 -16.82 10.12 -22.04
CA GLU A 272 -17.71 9.72 -20.93
C GLU A 272 -16.95 9.02 -19.79
N ASN A 273 -15.70 8.64 -20.03
CA ASN A 273 -14.86 7.99 -19.04
C ASN A 273 -14.35 8.98 -17.98
N GLY A 274 -15.08 9.08 -16.88
CA GLY A 274 -14.70 9.95 -15.76
C GLY A 274 -13.36 9.57 -15.09
N ALA A 275 -12.88 8.32 -15.24
CA ALA A 275 -11.57 7.90 -14.75
C ALA A 275 -10.45 8.48 -15.63
N ALA A 276 -10.59 8.44 -16.95
CA ALA A 276 -9.66 9.05 -17.90
C ALA A 276 -9.58 10.57 -17.69
N LEU A 277 -10.73 11.24 -17.50
CA LEU A 277 -10.78 12.65 -17.15
C LEU A 277 -9.99 12.95 -15.87
N LYS A 278 -10.20 12.16 -14.82
CA LYS A 278 -9.50 12.36 -13.56
C LYS A 278 -7.99 12.19 -13.73
N GLN A 279 -7.55 11.17 -14.47
CA GLN A 279 -6.14 10.92 -14.76
C GLN A 279 -5.51 12.11 -15.52
N LEU A 280 -6.18 12.62 -16.56
CA LEU A 280 -5.74 13.81 -17.29
C LEU A 280 -5.59 15.03 -16.38
N VAL A 281 -6.58 15.29 -15.54
CA VAL A 281 -6.56 16.41 -14.58
C VAL A 281 -5.42 16.27 -13.58
N ASP A 282 -5.18 15.07 -13.05
CA ASP A 282 -4.08 14.81 -12.12
C ASP A 282 -2.72 15.04 -12.78
N MET A 283 -2.54 14.67 -14.07
CA MET A 283 -1.32 14.94 -14.83
C MET A 283 -1.12 16.44 -15.09
N LEU A 284 -2.16 17.16 -15.52
CA LEU A 284 -2.12 18.60 -15.77
C LEU A 284 -1.83 19.43 -14.51
N CYS A 285 -2.26 18.97 -13.34
CA CYS A 285 -2.04 19.68 -12.08
C CYS A 285 -0.69 19.36 -11.42
N ARG A 286 0.07 18.37 -11.92
CA ARG A 286 1.25 17.83 -11.24
C ARG A 286 2.43 18.81 -11.20
N ARG A 287 2.60 19.64 -12.23
CA ARG A 287 3.67 20.65 -12.32
C ARG A 287 3.29 21.99 -11.69
N GLU A 288 2.07 22.15 -11.23
CA GLU A 288 1.52 23.38 -10.65
C GLU A 288 1.67 24.61 -11.57
N ARG A 289 1.62 24.41 -12.90
CA ARG A 289 1.69 25.48 -13.89
C ARG A 289 0.29 26.04 -14.16
N ASP A 290 0.17 27.36 -14.13
CA ASP A 290 -1.12 28.05 -14.24
C ASP A 290 -1.85 27.81 -15.57
N ASP A 291 -1.14 27.59 -16.66
CA ASP A 291 -1.69 27.28 -17.99
C ASP A 291 -2.24 25.86 -18.04
N GLU A 292 -1.52 24.88 -17.51
CA GLU A 292 -1.94 23.47 -17.43
C GLU A 292 -3.14 23.31 -16.51
N GLU A 293 -3.10 23.92 -15.33
CA GLU A 293 -4.23 23.88 -14.40
C GLU A 293 -5.47 24.61 -14.96
N ARG A 294 -5.30 25.67 -15.75
CA ARG A 294 -6.44 26.28 -16.46
C ARG A 294 -7.07 25.32 -17.46
N ARG A 295 -6.26 24.53 -18.18
CA ARG A 295 -6.76 23.47 -19.07
C ARG A 295 -7.54 22.42 -18.27
N ALA A 296 -6.98 21.96 -17.13
CA ALA A 296 -7.65 21.01 -16.25
C ALA A 296 -9.01 21.54 -15.75
N ILE A 297 -9.07 22.78 -15.30
CA ILE A 297 -10.32 23.44 -14.91
C ILE A 297 -11.31 23.46 -16.08
N GLY A 298 -10.84 23.76 -17.30
CA GLY A 298 -11.68 23.77 -18.51
C GLY A 298 -12.33 22.42 -18.78
N PHE A 299 -11.58 21.33 -18.71
CA PHE A 299 -12.11 19.97 -18.87
C PHE A 299 -13.14 19.64 -17.80
N LEU A 300 -12.86 19.94 -16.53
CA LEU A 300 -13.77 19.69 -15.41
C LEU A 300 -15.08 20.50 -15.50
N VAL A 301 -15.00 21.76 -15.90
CA VAL A 301 -16.20 22.60 -16.09
C VAL A 301 -17.05 22.12 -17.27
N ASN A 302 -16.43 21.67 -18.35
CA ASN A 302 -17.14 21.09 -19.50
C ASN A 302 -17.85 19.79 -19.08
N GLU A 303 -17.18 18.93 -18.34
CA GLU A 303 -17.77 17.70 -17.84
C GLU A 303 -18.93 17.97 -16.85
N PHE A 304 -18.76 18.93 -15.96
CA PHE A 304 -19.87 19.36 -15.09
C PHE A 304 -21.08 19.85 -15.89
N LYS A 305 -20.88 20.64 -16.94
CA LYS A 305 -21.99 21.09 -17.81
C LYS A 305 -22.68 19.95 -18.55
N ARG A 306 -21.93 18.88 -18.89
CA ARG A 306 -22.45 17.71 -19.61
C ARG A 306 -23.21 16.76 -18.68
N SER A 307 -22.64 16.45 -17.51
CA SER A 307 -23.14 15.41 -16.59
C SER A 307 -24.00 15.94 -15.44
N ASP A 308 -23.97 17.24 -15.18
CA ASP A 308 -24.51 17.90 -13.95
C ASP A 308 -23.99 17.30 -12.64
N ASP A 309 -22.88 16.55 -12.71
CA ASP A 309 -22.24 15.95 -11.53
C ASP A 309 -21.36 17.00 -10.83
N TYR A 310 -21.83 17.45 -9.68
CA TYR A 310 -21.15 18.50 -8.91
C TYR A 310 -19.72 18.14 -8.46
N ARG A 311 -19.34 16.88 -8.45
CA ARG A 311 -17.97 16.45 -8.13
C ARG A 311 -16.93 17.13 -9.02
N TRP A 312 -17.26 17.32 -10.31
CA TRP A 312 -16.36 17.95 -11.27
C TRP A 312 -16.19 19.43 -10.99
N LYS A 313 -17.29 20.12 -10.70
CA LYS A 313 -17.22 21.53 -10.28
C LYS A 313 -16.44 21.71 -8.99
N HIS A 314 -16.67 20.83 -8.00
CA HIS A 314 -15.96 20.85 -6.73
C HIS A 314 -14.45 20.73 -6.96
N LEU A 315 -14.01 19.81 -7.82
CA LEU A 315 -12.59 19.61 -8.15
C LEU A 315 -11.99 20.82 -8.89
N ALA A 316 -12.72 21.41 -9.84
CA ALA A 316 -12.32 22.63 -10.54
C ALA A 316 -12.12 23.81 -9.57
N ASP A 317 -13.06 23.99 -8.65
CA ASP A 317 -13.00 25.05 -7.64
C ASP A 317 -11.80 24.85 -6.70
N ASP A 318 -11.49 23.60 -6.31
CA ASP A 318 -10.34 23.30 -5.45
C ASP A 318 -9.02 23.61 -6.13
N ILE A 319 -8.88 23.29 -7.43
CA ILE A 319 -7.71 23.67 -8.23
C ILE A 319 -7.56 25.19 -8.28
N ARG A 320 -8.64 25.90 -8.55
CA ARG A 320 -8.60 27.36 -8.61
C ARG A 320 -8.27 28.01 -7.27
N MET A 321 -8.78 27.49 -6.16
CA MET A 321 -8.42 27.97 -4.83
C MET A 321 -6.91 27.78 -4.55
N LYS A 322 -6.32 26.65 -4.97
CA LYS A 322 -4.87 26.42 -4.86
C LYS A 322 -4.05 27.42 -5.68
N GLN A 323 -4.47 27.71 -6.92
CA GLN A 323 -3.82 28.73 -7.78
C GLN A 323 -3.81 30.10 -7.10
N LEU A 324 -4.96 30.54 -6.63
CA LEU A 324 -5.09 31.84 -5.94
C LEU A 324 -4.25 31.89 -4.66
N GLY A 325 -4.20 30.82 -3.91
CA GLY A 325 -3.32 30.71 -2.75
C GLY A 325 -1.82 30.79 -3.10
N ARG A 326 -1.39 30.20 -4.24
CA ARG A 326 -0.01 30.37 -4.76
C ARG A 326 0.24 31.80 -5.18
N ALA A 327 -0.67 32.41 -5.94
CA ALA A 327 -0.53 33.80 -6.37
C ALA A 327 -0.35 34.77 -5.20
N VAL A 328 -1.07 34.56 -4.09
CA VAL A 328 -0.86 35.35 -2.86
C VAL A 328 0.54 35.14 -2.27
N ARG A 329 1.02 33.88 -2.22
CA ARG A 329 2.37 33.60 -1.69
C ARG A 329 3.47 34.20 -2.55
N GLU A 330 3.31 34.16 -3.88
CA GLU A 330 4.28 34.77 -4.82
C GLU A 330 4.29 36.30 -4.69
N THR A 331 3.13 36.95 -4.62
CA THR A 331 3.07 38.39 -4.41
C THR A 331 3.62 38.81 -3.04
N GLN A 332 3.49 37.97 -2.02
CA GLN A 332 4.13 38.24 -0.72
C GLN A 332 5.66 38.30 -0.79
N LYS A 333 6.28 37.48 -1.67
CA LYS A 333 7.73 37.50 -1.87
C LYS A 333 8.23 38.79 -2.52
N THR A 334 7.40 39.47 -3.29
CA THR A 334 7.78 40.74 -3.94
C THR A 334 7.84 41.96 -3.00
N GLY A 335 7.22 41.84 -1.80
CA GLY A 335 7.18 42.94 -0.81
C GLY A 335 6.19 44.06 -1.17
N ASP A 336 5.47 43.98 -2.29
CA ASP A 336 4.46 44.98 -2.67
C ASP A 336 3.16 44.77 -1.87
N ALA A 337 2.95 45.58 -0.85
CA ALA A 337 1.76 45.51 0.02
C ALA A 337 0.44 45.71 -0.72
N HIS A 338 0.43 46.52 -1.81
CA HIS A 338 -0.77 46.76 -2.61
C HIS A 338 -1.11 45.52 -3.45
N ALA A 339 -0.12 44.92 -4.11
CA ALA A 339 -0.28 43.70 -4.87
C ALA A 339 -0.75 42.53 -3.98
N VAL A 340 -0.15 42.36 -2.81
CA VAL A 340 -0.55 41.37 -1.81
C VAL A 340 -2.01 41.54 -1.38
N LYS A 341 -2.42 42.77 -1.07
CA LYS A 341 -3.81 43.08 -0.70
C LYS A 341 -4.79 42.74 -1.82
N LYS A 342 -4.45 43.09 -3.06
CA LYS A 342 -5.27 42.78 -4.24
C LYS A 342 -5.43 41.26 -4.44
N ALA A 343 -4.33 40.53 -4.40
CA ALA A 343 -4.35 39.06 -4.54
C ALA A 343 -5.18 38.37 -3.43
N ARG A 344 -5.03 38.83 -2.17
CA ARG A 344 -5.84 38.30 -1.06
C ARG A 344 -7.34 38.58 -1.21
N ILE A 345 -7.70 39.76 -1.69
CA ILE A 345 -9.11 40.11 -1.95
C ILE A 345 -9.68 39.21 -3.06
N GLU A 346 -8.92 38.95 -4.12
CA GLU A 346 -9.33 38.07 -5.22
C GLU A 346 -9.54 36.64 -4.69
N GLN A 347 -8.57 36.10 -3.95
CA GLN A 347 -8.67 34.79 -3.30
C GLN A 347 -9.92 34.70 -2.43
N LEU A 348 -10.12 35.64 -1.51
CA LEU A 348 -11.23 35.63 -0.56
C LEU A 348 -12.59 35.72 -1.28
N ARG A 349 -12.71 36.56 -2.31
CA ARG A 349 -13.92 36.66 -3.11
C ARG A 349 -14.29 35.35 -3.79
N PHE A 350 -13.29 34.68 -4.37
CA PHE A 350 -13.51 33.41 -5.02
C PHE A 350 -13.91 32.33 -3.99
N GLU A 351 -13.17 32.20 -2.89
CA GLU A 351 -13.46 31.25 -1.83
C GLU A 351 -14.87 31.47 -1.23
N LEU A 352 -15.27 32.71 -0.98
CA LEU A 352 -16.63 33.05 -0.52
C LEU A 352 -17.70 32.59 -1.51
N SER A 353 -17.48 32.78 -2.82
CA SER A 353 -18.42 32.35 -3.85
C SER A 353 -18.55 30.82 -3.88
N VAL A 354 -17.43 30.10 -3.80
CA VAL A 354 -17.39 28.62 -3.78
C VAL A 354 -18.11 28.05 -2.56
N PHE A 355 -17.77 28.52 -1.35
CA PHE A 355 -18.40 28.00 -0.14
C PHE A 355 -19.85 28.41 0.00
N LYS A 356 -20.26 29.55 -0.55
CA LYS A 356 -21.68 29.93 -0.64
C LYS A 356 -22.44 28.93 -1.53
N ASP A 357 -21.94 28.64 -2.73
CA ASP A 357 -22.54 27.66 -3.65
C ASP A 357 -22.60 26.26 -3.03
N ARG A 358 -21.54 25.81 -2.35
CA ARG A 358 -21.51 24.51 -1.63
C ARG A 358 -22.57 24.45 -0.53
N VAL A 359 -22.73 25.49 0.28
CA VAL A 359 -23.74 25.54 1.35
C VAL A 359 -25.17 25.61 0.79
N GLU A 360 -25.39 26.32 -0.31
CA GLU A 360 -26.69 26.38 -0.98
C GLU A 360 -27.09 25.00 -1.52
N ARG A 361 -26.11 24.24 -2.10
CA ARG A 361 -26.35 22.92 -2.69
C ARG A 361 -26.42 21.80 -1.64
N TYR A 362 -25.62 21.91 -0.58
CA TYR A 362 -25.54 20.93 0.51
C TYR A 362 -25.76 21.60 1.88
N PRO A 363 -26.97 21.97 2.24
CA PRO A 363 -27.26 22.74 3.47
C PRO A 363 -26.89 22.00 4.75
N THR A 364 -26.77 20.68 4.72
CA THR A 364 -26.42 19.83 5.87
C THR A 364 -24.91 19.64 6.04
N ASP A 365 -24.09 20.11 5.10
CA ASP A 365 -22.63 20.04 5.20
C ASP A 365 -22.10 21.09 6.21
N ASN A 366 -21.88 20.64 7.44
CA ASN A 366 -21.37 21.49 8.50
C ASN A 366 -19.94 21.99 8.22
N ARG A 367 -19.13 21.27 7.44
CA ARG A 367 -17.78 21.69 7.07
C ARG A 367 -17.83 22.87 6.11
N ALA A 368 -18.64 22.78 5.06
CA ALA A 368 -18.83 23.90 4.13
C ALA A 368 -19.39 25.14 4.83
N ARG A 369 -20.32 24.96 5.78
CA ARG A 369 -20.88 26.06 6.59
C ARG A 369 -19.83 26.71 7.50
N PHE A 370 -19.00 25.92 8.14
CA PHE A 370 -17.89 26.41 8.96
C PHE A 370 -16.88 27.21 8.12
N GLU A 371 -16.46 26.67 6.98
CA GLU A 371 -15.53 27.33 6.06
C GLU A 371 -16.08 28.65 5.50
N LEU A 372 -17.39 28.69 5.21
CA LEU A 372 -18.05 29.93 4.82
C LEU A 372 -18.05 30.96 5.97
N GLY A 373 -18.29 30.51 7.20
CA GLY A 373 -18.25 31.33 8.39
C GLY A 373 -16.89 31.99 8.61
N VAL A 374 -15.83 31.17 8.60
CA VAL A 374 -14.43 31.64 8.78
C VAL A 374 -14.03 32.72 7.75
N ARG A 375 -14.55 32.66 6.52
CA ARG A 375 -14.23 33.64 5.47
C ARG A 375 -15.07 34.90 5.49
N ARG A 376 -16.16 34.91 6.24
CA ARG A 376 -17.03 36.08 6.42
C ARG A 376 -16.58 37.00 7.55
N PHE A 377 -15.84 36.44 8.52
CA PHE A 377 -15.29 37.14 9.68
C PHE A 377 -13.77 37.30 9.55
#